data_2479880abc6b18fe661c540cd4127473
#
_entry.id   2479880abc6b18fe661c540cd4127473
#
_cell.length_a   1.000
_cell.length_b   1.000
_cell.length_c   1.000
_cell.angle_alpha   90.00
_cell.angle_beta   90.00
_cell.angle_gamma   90.00
#
_symmetry.space_group_name_H-M   'P 1'
#
loop_
_entity.id
_entity.type
_entity.pdbx_description
1 polymer ?
#
loop_
_entity_poly.entity_id
_entity_poly.type
_entity_poly.pdbx_seq_one_letter_code
_entity_poly.pdbx_strand_id
1 'polypeptide(L)'
;IMYGFANEQADREGRFIQADFDKVSVACVLAPCALGREEELIGEDDLTVLDHKDEFMEAFGQHMQKMLRKRRQFIVCANLQTAHHVTDASPLYHRLDFSGFLPHERAWLDRLFDEMGCIDGFREINKQSNQFTWWPEQAEGSRKNAGIRVDYQLLTPGIRKTIEDGWIDASARFSDHAPVIMDYDIEIGF
;
A
#
# COMPACT_ATOMS: atom_id res chain seq x y z
N ILE A 1 -8.01 -20.54 -1.05
CA ILE A 1 -7.86 -19.29 -0.29
C ILE A 1 -6.88 -19.53 0.84
N MET A 2 -5.97 -18.60 1.05
CA MET A 2 -4.98 -18.60 2.13
C MET A 2 -5.23 -17.38 3.01
N TYR A 3 -5.13 -17.57 4.32
CA TYR A 3 -5.21 -16.51 5.32
C TYR A 3 -3.85 -16.36 5.98
N GLY A 4 -3.39 -15.11 6.15
CA GLY A 4 -2.12 -14.80 6.76
C GLY A 4 -0.90 -15.08 5.87
N PHE A 5 0.27 -14.69 6.37
CA PHE A 5 1.54 -14.86 5.68
C PHE A 5 2.69 -15.37 6.60
N ALA A 6 2.32 -16.09 7.65
CA ALA A 6 3.20 -16.64 8.68
C ALA A 6 3.88 -15.57 9.57
N ASN A 7 3.13 -14.51 9.87
CA ASN A 7 3.44 -13.58 10.96
C ASN A 7 2.31 -13.69 12.00
N GLU A 8 2.63 -14.14 13.20
CA GLU A 8 1.64 -14.53 14.22
C GLU A 8 0.67 -13.39 14.56
N GLN A 9 1.18 -12.17 14.71
CA GLN A 9 0.36 -11.01 15.06
C GLN A 9 -0.53 -10.57 13.90
N ALA A 10 0.05 -10.39 12.70
CA ALA A 10 -0.70 -10.02 11.50
C ALA A 10 -1.76 -11.06 11.13
N ASP A 11 -1.44 -12.35 11.29
CA ASP A 11 -2.36 -13.45 11.00
C ASP A 11 -3.52 -13.48 12.01
N ARG A 12 -3.26 -13.22 13.30
CA ARG A 12 -4.28 -13.09 14.33
C ARG A 12 -5.22 -11.91 14.10
N GLU A 13 -4.68 -10.81 13.59
CA GLU A 13 -5.42 -9.59 13.26
C GLU A 13 -6.15 -9.67 11.91
N GLY A 14 -5.92 -10.73 11.13
CA GLY A 14 -6.59 -10.94 9.84
C GLY A 14 -6.15 -9.97 8.75
N ARG A 15 -4.88 -9.52 8.75
CA ARG A 15 -4.37 -8.46 7.88
C ARG A 15 -4.03 -8.89 6.47
N PHE A 16 -4.12 -10.18 6.15
CA PHE A 16 -3.76 -10.70 4.83
C PHE A 16 -4.70 -11.84 4.41
N ILE A 17 -5.16 -11.78 3.17
CA ILE A 17 -5.91 -12.84 2.51
C ILE A 17 -5.44 -12.99 1.07
N GLN A 18 -5.36 -14.22 0.56
CA GLN A 18 -4.97 -14.51 -0.82
C GLN A 18 -5.90 -15.55 -1.43
N ALA A 19 -6.33 -15.31 -2.66
CA ALA A 19 -7.00 -16.29 -3.51
C ALA A 19 -6.08 -16.70 -4.67
N ASP A 20 -5.92 -18.00 -4.86
CA ASP A 20 -5.14 -18.56 -5.97
C ASP A 20 -6.07 -18.98 -7.09
N PHE A 21 -5.78 -18.51 -8.29
CA PHE A 21 -6.37 -18.93 -9.56
C PHE A 21 -5.33 -19.77 -10.32
N ASP A 22 -5.52 -20.07 -11.60
CA ASP A 22 -4.59 -20.95 -12.33
C ASP A 22 -3.13 -20.42 -12.30
N LYS A 23 -2.87 -19.26 -12.86
CA LYS A 23 -1.51 -18.68 -12.97
C LYS A 23 -1.31 -17.43 -12.13
N VAL A 24 -2.37 -16.86 -11.61
CA VAL A 24 -2.40 -15.60 -10.88
C VAL A 24 -2.94 -15.81 -9.49
N SER A 25 -2.36 -15.14 -8.52
CA SER A 25 -2.93 -14.99 -7.18
C SER A 25 -3.29 -13.53 -6.95
N VAL A 26 -4.47 -13.31 -6.39
CA VAL A 26 -4.90 -11.99 -5.93
C VAL A 26 -4.89 -12.00 -4.41
N ALA A 27 -4.23 -11.03 -3.82
CA ALA A 27 -4.16 -10.88 -2.38
C ALA A 27 -4.62 -9.48 -1.95
N CYS A 28 -5.09 -9.39 -0.70
CA CYS A 28 -5.34 -8.12 -0.02
C CYS A 28 -4.52 -8.06 1.25
N VAL A 29 -3.97 -6.88 1.54
CA VAL A 29 -3.19 -6.62 2.75
C VAL A 29 -3.57 -5.27 3.35
N LEU A 30 -3.67 -5.23 4.68
CA LEU A 30 -3.91 -4.02 5.45
C LEU A 30 -2.81 -3.86 6.50
N ALA A 31 -1.89 -2.90 6.29
CA ALA A 31 -0.89 -2.56 7.28
C ALA A 31 -1.53 -1.94 8.54
N PRO A 32 -0.89 -2.06 9.71
CA PRO A 32 -1.32 -1.35 10.91
C PRO A 32 -1.41 0.15 10.63
N CYS A 33 -2.48 0.78 11.12
CA CYS A 33 -2.67 2.22 10.96
C CYS A 33 -1.85 2.97 12.02
N ALA A 34 -0.95 3.81 11.56
CA ALA A 34 -0.18 4.74 12.38
C ALA A 34 -0.02 6.07 11.64
N LEU A 35 -1.05 6.52 10.91
CA LEU A 35 -1.04 7.81 10.24
C LEU A 35 -1.20 8.92 11.28
N GLY A 36 -0.19 9.78 11.43
CA GLY A 36 -0.22 10.87 12.38
C GLY A 36 1.18 11.44 12.63
N ARG A 37 1.24 12.49 13.47
CA ARG A 37 2.53 13.01 13.92
C ARG A 37 3.07 12.14 15.03
N GLU A 38 4.38 11.92 15.07
CA GLU A 38 5.03 11.18 16.16
C GLU A 38 4.68 11.77 17.53
N GLU A 39 4.66 13.11 17.66
CA GLU A 39 4.31 13.79 18.92
C GLU A 39 2.84 13.60 19.34
N GLU A 40 1.94 13.32 18.40
CA GLU A 40 0.53 12.99 18.64
C GLU A 40 0.35 11.50 18.94
N LEU A 41 1.36 10.70 18.56
CA LEU A 41 1.46 9.25 18.76
C LEU A 41 2.37 8.88 19.95
N ILE A 42 2.94 9.88 20.66
CA ILE A 42 3.81 9.69 21.83
C ILE A 42 2.97 9.63 23.12
N GLY A 43 2.24 8.55 23.30
CA GLY A 43 1.90 8.03 24.62
C GLY A 43 2.65 6.73 24.83
N GLU A 44 2.69 6.16 26.02
CA GLU A 44 3.31 4.84 26.25
C GLU A 44 2.72 3.77 25.32
N ASP A 45 1.46 3.95 24.87
CA ASP A 45 0.77 3.05 23.94
C ASP A 45 1.08 3.35 22.46
N ASP A 46 1.52 4.56 22.10
CA ASP A 46 1.67 5.00 20.69
C ASP A 46 3.01 4.60 20.08
N LEU A 47 4.07 4.48 20.88
CA LEU A 47 5.32 3.86 20.44
C LEU A 47 5.10 2.42 19.99
N THR A 48 4.21 1.68 20.66
CA THR A 48 3.86 0.31 20.29
C THR A 48 3.14 0.23 18.94
N VAL A 49 2.42 1.28 18.51
CA VAL A 49 1.74 1.31 17.20
C VAL A 49 2.74 1.50 16.07
N LEU A 50 3.74 2.37 16.24
CA LEU A 50 4.82 2.57 15.26
C LEU A 50 5.71 1.32 15.17
N ASP A 51 6.13 0.78 16.31
CA ASP A 51 6.91 -0.46 16.34
C ASP A 51 6.17 -1.60 15.66
N HIS A 52 4.86 -1.75 15.93
CA HIS A 52 4.03 -2.77 15.31
C HIS A 52 3.93 -2.58 13.79
N LYS A 53 3.83 -1.34 13.29
CA LYS A 53 3.84 -1.06 11.86
C LYS A 53 5.18 -1.42 11.22
N ASP A 54 6.29 -1.07 11.86
CA ASP A 54 7.64 -1.37 11.35
C ASP A 54 7.91 -2.88 11.31
N GLU A 55 7.54 -3.62 12.36
CA GLU A 55 7.62 -5.07 12.39
C GLU A 55 6.75 -5.72 11.30
N PHE A 56 5.54 -5.21 11.10
CA PHE A 56 4.66 -5.66 10.04
C PHE A 56 5.28 -5.41 8.66
N MET A 57 5.78 -4.21 8.40
CA MET A 57 6.39 -3.83 7.12
C MET A 57 7.59 -4.74 6.81
N GLU A 58 8.46 -5.01 7.79
CA GLU A 58 9.60 -5.90 7.59
C GLU A 58 9.16 -7.34 7.29
N ALA A 59 8.21 -7.88 8.05
CA ALA A 59 7.68 -9.23 7.84
C ALA A 59 6.95 -9.35 6.48
N PHE A 60 6.17 -8.34 6.11
CA PHE A 60 5.49 -8.29 4.82
C PHE A 60 6.49 -8.15 3.66
N GLY A 61 7.54 -7.37 3.81
CA GLY A 61 8.63 -7.26 2.83
C GLY A 61 9.30 -8.61 2.55
N GLN A 62 9.58 -9.39 3.60
CA GLN A 62 10.10 -10.75 3.48
C GLN A 62 9.11 -11.69 2.78
N HIS A 63 7.81 -11.53 3.04
CA HIS A 63 6.77 -12.28 2.34
C HIS A 63 6.72 -11.91 0.85
N MET A 64 6.72 -10.63 0.51
CA MET A 64 6.78 -10.14 -0.87
C MET A 64 8.02 -10.66 -1.61
N GLN A 65 9.19 -10.69 -0.98
CA GLN A 65 10.39 -11.27 -1.57
C GLN A 65 10.22 -12.75 -1.93
N LYS A 66 9.51 -13.52 -1.09
CA LYS A 66 9.18 -14.92 -1.39
C LYS A 66 8.20 -15.03 -2.56
N MET A 67 7.20 -14.14 -2.63
CA MET A 67 6.22 -14.11 -3.72
C MET A 67 6.90 -13.77 -5.06
N LEU A 68 7.77 -12.76 -5.09
CA LEU A 68 8.50 -12.32 -6.28
C LEU A 68 9.43 -13.40 -6.88
N ARG A 69 9.88 -14.37 -6.07
CA ARG A 69 10.69 -15.51 -6.51
C ARG A 69 9.89 -16.68 -7.08
N LYS A 70 8.56 -16.66 -6.94
CA LYS A 70 7.71 -17.72 -7.47
C LYS A 70 7.50 -17.54 -8.99
N ARG A 71 7.23 -18.64 -9.70
CA ARG A 71 6.84 -18.57 -11.12
C ARG A 71 5.40 -18.07 -11.34
N ARG A 72 4.62 -18.02 -10.26
CA ARG A 72 3.23 -17.52 -10.24
C ARG A 72 3.22 -15.99 -10.23
N GLN A 73 2.25 -15.38 -10.89
CA GLN A 73 2.04 -13.94 -10.85
C GLN A 73 1.17 -13.55 -9.65
N PHE A 74 1.41 -12.37 -9.11
CA PHE A 74 0.65 -11.84 -7.97
C PHE A 74 0.20 -10.41 -8.24
N ILE A 75 -1.06 -10.15 -7.89
CA ILE A 75 -1.66 -8.82 -7.72
C ILE A 75 -1.99 -8.68 -6.23
N VAL A 76 -1.38 -7.72 -5.55
CA VAL A 76 -1.64 -7.48 -4.13
C VAL A 76 -2.27 -6.11 -3.96
N CYS A 77 -3.56 -6.06 -3.64
CA CYS A 77 -4.25 -4.83 -3.23
C CYS A 77 -3.82 -4.50 -1.80
N ALA A 78 -3.06 -3.43 -1.63
CA ALA A 78 -2.38 -3.13 -0.39
C ALA A 78 -2.74 -1.74 0.12
N ASN A 79 -3.26 -1.66 1.34
CA ASN A 79 -3.21 -0.43 2.11
C ASN A 79 -1.97 -0.49 3.01
N LEU A 80 -0.93 0.25 2.64
CA LEU A 80 0.36 0.24 3.33
C LEU A 80 0.50 1.34 4.39
N GLN A 81 -0.49 2.23 4.49
CA GLN A 81 -0.47 3.36 5.41
C GLN A 81 0.78 4.26 5.24
N THR A 82 1.38 4.27 4.03
CA THR A 82 2.65 4.95 3.75
C THR A 82 2.66 5.43 2.30
N ALA A 83 3.05 6.68 2.07
CA ALA A 83 3.31 7.21 0.73
C ALA A 83 4.79 7.09 0.36
N HIS A 84 5.07 6.85 -0.92
CA HIS A 84 6.42 6.63 -1.41
C HIS A 84 7.15 7.94 -1.68
N HIS A 85 6.66 8.72 -2.62
CA HIS A 85 7.33 9.94 -3.09
C HIS A 85 6.62 11.21 -2.62
N VAL A 86 7.33 12.33 -2.68
CA VAL A 86 6.75 13.66 -2.40
C VAL A 86 5.53 13.98 -3.28
N THR A 87 5.45 13.38 -4.47
CA THR A 87 4.30 13.49 -5.38
C THR A 87 3.08 12.70 -4.93
N ASP A 88 3.25 11.79 -3.97
CA ASP A 88 2.22 10.92 -3.40
C ASP A 88 1.61 11.48 -2.12
N ALA A 89 2.11 12.60 -1.64
CA ALA A 89 1.64 13.24 -0.42
C ALA A 89 1.47 14.74 -0.61
N SER A 90 0.45 15.32 0.01
CA SER A 90 0.31 16.77 0.12
C SER A 90 1.51 17.35 0.89
N PRO A 91 1.95 18.59 0.57
CA PRO A 91 3.01 19.27 1.33
C PRO A 91 2.78 19.34 2.85
N LEU A 92 1.55 19.19 3.31
CA LEU A 92 1.21 19.13 4.74
C LEU A 92 1.84 17.93 5.45
N TYR A 93 2.12 16.84 4.72
CA TYR A 93 2.71 15.60 5.24
C TYR A 93 4.20 15.48 4.95
N HIS A 94 4.82 16.46 4.27
CA HIS A 94 6.26 16.47 4.00
C HIS A 94 7.06 16.84 5.27
N ARG A 95 6.76 16.16 6.36
CA ARG A 95 7.41 16.33 7.66
C ARG A 95 8.19 15.07 7.99
N LEU A 96 9.31 15.25 8.68
CA LEU A 96 10.16 14.14 9.11
C LEU A 96 9.58 13.37 10.30
N ASP A 97 8.52 13.90 10.91
CA ASP A 97 7.83 13.41 12.11
C ASP A 97 6.38 12.94 11.83
N PHE A 98 6.01 12.72 10.55
CA PHE A 98 4.67 12.27 10.19
C PHE A 98 4.72 10.79 9.73
N SER A 99 4.18 9.88 10.53
CA SER A 99 4.04 8.47 10.16
C SER A 99 3.09 8.33 8.97
N GLY A 100 3.49 7.53 8.00
CA GLY A 100 2.93 7.48 6.67
C GLY A 100 3.80 8.22 5.64
N PHE A 101 4.82 9.00 6.11
CA PHE A 101 5.80 9.65 5.24
C PHE A 101 7.20 9.73 5.87
N LEU A 102 7.47 8.94 6.91
CA LEU A 102 8.77 8.90 7.59
C LEU A 102 9.88 8.42 6.63
N PRO A 103 11.11 8.89 6.80
CA PRO A 103 12.22 8.52 5.93
C PRO A 103 12.45 7.00 5.84
N HIS A 104 12.34 6.26 6.96
CA HIS A 104 12.53 4.80 6.97
C HIS A 104 11.38 4.04 6.30
N GLU A 105 10.14 4.52 6.43
CA GLU A 105 8.97 3.96 5.74
C GLU A 105 9.11 4.10 4.22
N ARG A 106 9.55 5.26 3.75
CA ARG A 106 9.81 5.52 2.33
C ARG A 106 10.97 4.68 1.80
N ALA A 107 12.06 4.59 2.57
CA ALA A 107 13.19 3.72 2.23
C ALA A 107 12.79 2.23 2.16
N TRP A 108 11.80 1.80 2.95
CA TRP A 108 11.24 0.46 2.82
C TRP A 108 10.52 0.27 1.47
N LEU A 109 9.76 1.28 1.00
CA LEU A 109 9.13 1.26 -0.32
C LEU A 109 10.18 1.30 -1.45
N ASP A 110 11.27 2.07 -1.30
CA ASP A 110 12.40 2.04 -2.24
C ASP A 110 12.96 0.61 -2.37
N ARG A 111 13.17 -0.08 -1.24
CA ARG A 111 13.62 -1.48 -1.26
C ARG A 111 12.62 -2.40 -1.96
N LEU A 112 11.31 -2.22 -1.71
CA LEU A 112 10.27 -3.05 -2.31
C LEU A 112 10.22 -2.88 -3.83
N PHE A 113 10.30 -1.66 -4.34
CA PHE A 113 10.17 -1.36 -5.76
C PHE A 113 11.51 -1.46 -6.51
N ASP A 114 12.56 -0.84 -6.02
CA ASP A 114 13.81 -0.70 -6.75
C ASP A 114 14.75 -1.90 -6.56
N GLU A 115 14.81 -2.48 -5.33
CA GLU A 115 15.72 -3.57 -5.05
C GLU A 115 15.09 -4.95 -5.25
N MET A 116 13.85 -5.14 -4.80
CA MET A 116 13.14 -6.42 -4.94
C MET A 116 12.45 -6.57 -6.30
N GLY A 117 12.21 -5.46 -7.02
CA GLY A 117 11.59 -5.43 -8.34
C GLY A 117 10.07 -5.62 -8.31
N CYS A 118 9.41 -5.36 -7.19
CA CYS A 118 7.96 -5.23 -7.13
C CYS A 118 7.53 -4.01 -7.96
N ILE A 119 6.34 -4.05 -8.53
CA ILE A 119 5.82 -2.97 -9.36
C ILE A 119 4.67 -2.27 -8.65
N ASP A 120 4.74 -0.94 -8.56
CA ASP A 120 3.57 -0.11 -8.26
C ASP A 120 2.72 0.02 -9.53
N GLY A 121 1.67 -0.80 -9.63
CA GLY A 121 0.84 -0.90 -10.83
C GLY A 121 0.26 0.44 -11.27
N PHE A 122 -0.25 1.23 -10.32
CA PHE A 122 -0.81 2.54 -10.63
C PHE A 122 0.24 3.49 -11.20
N ARG A 123 1.46 3.49 -10.65
CA ARG A 123 2.56 4.34 -11.10
C ARG A 123 3.18 3.90 -12.42
N GLU A 124 2.90 2.69 -12.92
CA GLU A 124 3.28 2.30 -14.29
C GLU A 124 2.59 3.15 -15.35
N ILE A 125 1.34 3.49 -15.14
CA ILE A 125 0.50 4.20 -16.11
C ILE A 125 0.22 5.65 -15.76
N ASN A 126 0.19 6.01 -14.47
CA ASN A 126 -0.09 7.37 -14.01
C ASN A 126 1.10 7.97 -13.25
N LYS A 127 1.81 8.90 -13.90
CA LYS A 127 2.95 9.61 -13.32
C LYS A 127 2.59 11.01 -12.76
N GLN A 128 1.30 11.37 -12.76
CA GLN A 128 0.86 12.67 -12.29
C GLN A 128 1.01 12.80 -10.77
N SER A 129 1.39 13.99 -10.32
CA SER A 129 1.42 14.34 -8.91
C SER A 129 0.00 14.47 -8.33
N ASN A 130 -0.09 14.42 -7.01
CA ASN A 130 -1.33 14.67 -6.27
C ASN A 130 -2.46 13.67 -6.60
N GLN A 131 -2.08 12.43 -6.89
CA GLN A 131 -3.00 11.31 -7.03
C GLN A 131 -3.12 10.64 -5.66
N PHE A 132 -4.08 11.08 -4.84
CA PHE A 132 -4.23 10.66 -3.45
C PHE A 132 -5.32 9.61 -3.31
N THR A 133 -5.17 8.73 -2.32
CA THR A 133 -6.14 7.68 -2.01
C THR A 133 -6.78 7.84 -0.63
N TRP A 134 -6.21 8.67 0.25
CA TRP A 134 -6.73 8.93 1.59
C TRP A 134 -6.71 10.41 1.94
N TRP A 135 -7.70 10.84 2.73
CA TRP A 135 -7.83 12.20 3.27
C TRP A 135 -8.35 12.13 4.70
N PRO A 136 -7.83 12.98 5.63
CA PRO A 136 -8.39 13.07 6.97
C PRO A 136 -9.83 13.56 6.94
N GLU A 137 -10.66 13.09 7.87
CA GLU A 137 -12.09 13.43 7.95
C GLU A 137 -12.35 14.95 7.99
N GLN A 138 -11.48 15.71 8.66
CA GLN A 138 -11.60 17.17 8.77
C GLN A 138 -11.35 17.92 7.46
N ALA A 139 -10.92 17.23 6.41
CA ALA A 139 -10.60 17.83 5.11
C ALA A 139 -11.78 17.90 4.13
N GLU A 140 -13.03 17.78 4.59
CA GLU A 140 -14.22 17.70 3.71
C GLU A 140 -14.36 18.86 2.70
N GLY A 141 -13.84 20.05 3.01
CA GLY A 141 -13.83 21.19 2.09
C GLY A 141 -12.58 21.28 1.19
N SER A 142 -11.51 20.55 1.47
CA SER A 142 -10.17 20.73 0.90
C SER A 142 -9.55 19.43 0.37
N ARG A 143 -10.33 18.40 0.08
CA ARG A 143 -9.79 17.08 -0.36
C ARG A 143 -8.67 17.16 -1.40
N LYS A 144 -8.75 18.11 -2.31
CA LYS A 144 -7.75 18.26 -3.38
C LYS A 144 -6.33 18.56 -2.89
N ASN A 145 -6.17 19.13 -1.68
CA ASN A 145 -4.88 19.65 -1.22
C ASN A 145 -4.32 19.00 0.05
N ALA A 146 -5.04 18.05 0.66
CA ALA A 146 -4.68 17.47 1.95
C ALA A 146 -4.66 15.95 1.95
N GLY A 147 -4.47 15.33 0.80
CA GLY A 147 -4.47 13.88 0.66
C GLY A 147 -3.07 13.27 0.67
N ILE A 148 -3.05 11.94 0.79
CA ILE A 148 -1.86 11.09 0.72
C ILE A 148 -2.22 9.77 0.01
N ARG A 149 -1.33 9.25 -0.80
CA ARG A 149 -1.52 7.94 -1.48
C ARG A 149 -0.90 6.85 -0.63
N VAL A 150 -1.74 6.03 -0.04
CA VAL A 150 -1.36 4.93 0.85
C VAL A 150 -1.86 3.57 0.39
N ASP A 151 -2.70 3.56 -0.66
CA ASP A 151 -3.26 2.35 -1.27
C ASP A 151 -2.56 2.06 -2.60
N TYR A 152 -2.23 0.79 -2.80
CA TYR A 152 -1.40 0.31 -3.91
C TYR A 152 -1.99 -0.94 -4.54
N GLN A 153 -1.67 -1.17 -5.80
CA GLN A 153 -1.68 -2.51 -6.38
C GLN A 153 -0.24 -2.91 -6.67
N LEU A 154 0.30 -3.77 -5.80
CA LEU A 154 1.66 -4.30 -5.89
C LEU A 154 1.67 -5.50 -6.81
N LEU A 155 2.53 -5.48 -7.83
CA LEU A 155 2.52 -6.48 -8.88
C LEU A 155 3.86 -7.20 -8.98
N THR A 156 3.82 -8.48 -9.34
CA THR A 156 5.01 -9.16 -9.86
C THR A 156 5.33 -8.70 -11.28
N PRO A 157 6.61 -8.70 -11.70
CA PRO A 157 7.02 -8.12 -12.99
C PRO A 157 6.30 -8.67 -14.22
N GLY A 158 5.85 -9.93 -14.18
CA GLY A 158 5.17 -10.56 -15.32
C GLY A 158 3.80 -9.96 -15.64
N ILE A 159 3.16 -9.27 -14.70
CA ILE A 159 1.86 -8.60 -14.90
C ILE A 159 2.02 -7.23 -15.57
N ARG A 160 3.20 -6.62 -15.51
CA ARG A 160 3.43 -5.26 -15.99
C ARG A 160 2.87 -4.97 -17.38
N LYS A 161 3.00 -5.93 -18.30
CA LYS A 161 2.57 -5.77 -19.70
C LYS A 161 1.08 -5.99 -19.92
N THR A 162 0.37 -6.47 -18.92
CA THR A 162 -1.08 -6.71 -19.00
C THR A 162 -1.89 -5.55 -18.46
N ILE A 163 -1.25 -4.51 -17.90
CA ILE A 163 -1.93 -3.31 -17.42
C ILE A 163 -2.47 -2.55 -18.64
N GLU A 164 -3.78 -2.35 -18.68
CA GLU A 164 -4.45 -1.60 -19.75
C GLU A 164 -4.80 -0.18 -19.30
N ASP A 165 -5.40 -0.03 -18.11
CA ASP A 165 -5.81 1.26 -17.57
C ASP A 165 -5.80 1.26 -16.04
N GLY A 166 -5.90 2.45 -15.42
CA GLY A 166 -6.03 2.59 -13.97
C GLY A 166 -6.20 4.03 -13.53
N TRP A 167 -7.06 4.22 -12.53
CA TRP A 167 -7.36 5.52 -11.96
C TRP A 167 -7.69 5.41 -10.47
N ILE A 168 -7.71 6.56 -9.82
CA ILE A 168 -8.22 6.71 -8.45
C ILE A 168 -9.57 7.41 -8.55
N ASP A 169 -10.64 6.75 -8.09
CA ASP A 169 -11.99 7.36 -8.08
C ASP A 169 -12.17 8.24 -6.83
N ALA A 170 -11.62 9.45 -6.90
CA ALA A 170 -11.75 10.43 -5.84
C ALA A 170 -13.19 10.99 -5.70
N SER A 171 -14.11 10.64 -6.61
CA SER A 171 -15.54 10.98 -6.52
C SER A 171 -16.30 10.03 -5.62
N ALA A 172 -15.85 8.79 -5.49
CA ALA A 172 -16.41 7.81 -4.58
C ALA A 172 -16.24 8.27 -3.11
N ARG A 173 -17.32 8.19 -2.34
CA ARG A 173 -17.37 8.68 -0.95
C ARG A 173 -17.90 7.61 -0.01
N PHE A 174 -17.39 6.39 -0.14
CA PHE A 174 -17.77 5.27 0.72
C PHE A 174 -17.00 5.25 2.03
N SER A 175 -15.83 5.89 2.05
CA SER A 175 -14.97 6.05 3.23
C SER A 175 -14.06 7.27 3.08
N ASP A 176 -13.13 7.48 3.98
CA ASP A 176 -12.02 8.44 3.89
C ASP A 176 -10.97 8.02 2.82
N HIS A 177 -11.01 6.76 2.33
CA HIS A 177 -10.25 6.31 1.17
C HIS A 177 -11.03 6.41 -0.14
N ALA A 178 -10.28 6.55 -1.25
CA ALA A 178 -10.77 6.42 -2.62
C ALA A 178 -10.29 5.09 -3.23
N PRO A 179 -11.14 4.41 -4.01
CA PRO A 179 -10.74 3.20 -4.71
C PRO A 179 -9.61 3.44 -5.71
N VAL A 180 -8.59 2.57 -5.70
CA VAL A 180 -7.61 2.44 -6.78
C VAL A 180 -8.09 1.35 -7.71
N ILE A 181 -8.47 1.71 -8.92
CA ILE A 181 -9.03 0.81 -9.92
C ILE A 181 -7.95 0.58 -10.99
N MET A 182 -7.76 -0.69 -11.36
CA MET A 182 -6.79 -1.08 -12.39
C MET A 182 -7.42 -2.15 -13.29
N ASP A 183 -7.26 -1.98 -14.59
CA ASP A 183 -7.69 -2.94 -15.60
C ASP A 183 -6.48 -3.72 -16.13
N TYR A 184 -6.65 -5.03 -16.26
CA TYR A 184 -5.60 -5.95 -16.71
C TYR A 184 -6.12 -6.89 -17.80
N ASP A 185 -5.40 -6.99 -18.91
CA ASP A 185 -5.58 -8.06 -19.91
C ASP A 185 -4.91 -9.36 -19.42
N ILE A 186 -5.59 -10.08 -18.54
CA ILE A 186 -5.12 -11.31 -17.95
C ILE A 186 -6.23 -12.35 -17.81
N GLU A 187 -5.99 -13.56 -18.30
CA GLU A 187 -6.91 -14.68 -18.07
C GLU A 187 -6.77 -15.21 -16.64
N ILE A 188 -7.85 -15.12 -15.89
CA ILE A 188 -7.99 -15.75 -14.58
C ILE A 188 -8.74 -17.07 -14.78
N GLY A 189 -8.01 -18.17 -14.96
CA GLY A 189 -8.58 -19.51 -14.98
C GLY A 189 -9.11 -19.91 -13.59
N PHE A 190 -10.23 -20.63 -13.56
CA PHE A 190 -10.81 -21.22 -12.33
C PHE A 190 -10.44 -22.68 -12.20
#